data_4254478a2ae6c588f5aef2c3d43c67e6
#
_entry.id   4254478a2ae6c588f5aef2c3d43c67e6
#
_cell.length_a   1.000
_cell.length_b   1.000
_cell.length_c   1.000
_cell.angle_alpha   90.00
_cell.angle_beta   90.00
_cell.angle_gamma   90.00
#
_symmetry.space_group_name_H-M   'P 1'
#
loop_
_entity.id
_entity.type
_entity.pdbx_description
1 polymer ?
#
loop_
_entity_poly.entity_id
_entity_poly.type
_entity_poly.pdbx_seq_one_letter_code
_entity_poly.pdbx_strand_id
1 'polypeptide(L)'
;MAVLEICTYPNPILKKKAVPITEIDDSVLQLVEDMIETMYQAPGIGLAANQVGKPLRLIVYDITPKDQPRNPSVLINPEIISCEGSQSQEEGCLSVPEYYAEVKRHARVTVRGLDSRGEPVEICGEGLLAVVLQHELDHLEGVLMLDRISALKRALYKKRRQKQLKSNDGLVSSPS
;
A
#
# COMPACT_ATOMS: atom_id res chain seq x y z
N MET A 1 -15.41 9.18 10.22
CA MET A 1 -14.10 8.66 9.73
C MET A 1 -13.48 7.78 10.80
N ALA A 2 -13.13 6.58 10.44
CA ALA A 2 -12.54 5.62 11.37
C ALA A 2 -11.09 5.32 10.97
N VAL A 3 -10.26 5.00 11.96
CA VAL A 3 -8.92 4.48 11.72
C VAL A 3 -9.01 2.96 11.72
N LEU A 4 -8.63 2.35 10.59
CA LEU A 4 -8.69 0.91 10.42
C LEU A 4 -7.39 0.25 10.86
N GLU A 5 -7.47 -1.01 11.25
CA GLU A 5 -6.28 -1.78 11.58
C GLU A 5 -5.53 -2.14 10.29
N ILE A 6 -4.22 -1.88 10.27
CA ILE A 6 -3.36 -2.24 9.14
C ILE A 6 -2.86 -3.67 9.33
N CYS A 7 -3.17 -4.52 8.35
CA CYS A 7 -2.67 -5.89 8.34
C CYS A 7 -1.17 -5.89 8.05
N THR A 8 -0.43 -6.71 8.79
CA THR A 8 1.02 -6.79 8.67
C THR A 8 1.47 -8.19 8.27
N TYR A 9 2.61 -8.26 7.57
CA TYR A 9 3.21 -9.54 7.20
C TYR A 9 3.38 -10.42 8.46
N PRO A 10 3.01 -11.69 8.46
CA PRO A 10 2.65 -12.53 7.31
C PRO A 10 1.15 -12.77 7.11
N ASN A 11 0.30 -11.80 7.41
CA ASN A 11 -1.15 -11.96 7.22
C ASN A 11 -1.47 -12.37 5.77
N PRO A 12 -2.21 -13.48 5.54
CA PRO A 12 -2.48 -14.00 4.20
C PRO A 12 -3.24 -13.03 3.28
N ILE A 13 -4.00 -12.08 3.85
CA ILE A 13 -4.76 -11.11 3.05
C ILE A 13 -3.83 -10.30 2.13
N LEU A 14 -2.58 -10.07 2.54
CA LEU A 14 -1.60 -9.30 1.78
C LEU A 14 -1.18 -9.99 0.48
N LYS A 15 -1.41 -11.28 0.34
CA LYS A 15 -1.08 -12.05 -0.85
C LYS A 15 -2.29 -12.28 -1.76
N LYS A 16 -3.45 -11.83 -1.37
CA LYS A 16 -4.66 -11.97 -2.19
C LYS A 16 -4.72 -10.90 -3.26
N LYS A 17 -5.17 -11.29 -4.45
CA LYS A 17 -5.47 -10.32 -5.49
C LYS A 17 -6.78 -9.61 -5.15
N ALA A 18 -6.77 -8.30 -5.26
CA ALA A 18 -7.96 -7.49 -5.08
C ALA A 18 -8.91 -7.67 -6.25
N VAL A 19 -10.21 -7.61 -5.97
CA VAL A 19 -11.23 -7.69 -7.01
C VAL A 19 -11.71 -6.29 -7.41
N PRO A 20 -12.11 -6.10 -8.69
CA PRO A 20 -12.63 -4.81 -9.12
C PRO A 20 -13.88 -4.40 -8.34
N ILE A 21 -14.02 -3.11 -8.13
CA ILE A 21 -15.24 -2.52 -7.57
C ILE A 21 -16.21 -2.32 -8.72
N THR A 22 -17.39 -2.92 -8.61
CA THR A 22 -18.41 -2.85 -9.67
C THR A 22 -19.38 -1.69 -9.47
N GLU A 23 -19.57 -1.26 -8.22
CA GLU A 23 -20.47 -0.16 -7.89
C GLU A 23 -19.83 0.69 -6.79
N ILE A 24 -19.76 2.00 -6.99
CA ILE A 24 -19.23 2.94 -6.00
C ILE A 24 -20.40 3.39 -5.13
N ASP A 25 -20.73 2.59 -4.15
CA ASP A 25 -21.81 2.85 -3.20
C ASP A 25 -21.30 3.55 -1.94
N ASP A 26 -22.20 3.80 -1.00
CA ASP A 26 -21.87 4.46 0.25
C ASP A 26 -20.81 3.71 1.06
N SER A 27 -20.80 2.37 0.98
CA SER A 27 -19.81 1.57 1.70
C SER A 27 -18.41 1.76 1.13
N VAL A 28 -18.28 1.89 -0.18
CA VAL A 28 -17.00 2.18 -0.84
C VAL A 28 -16.52 3.58 -0.47
N LEU A 29 -17.40 4.57 -0.49
CA LEU A 29 -17.06 5.94 -0.14
C LEU A 29 -16.65 6.06 1.33
N GLN A 30 -17.30 5.32 2.23
CA GLN A 30 -16.89 5.26 3.63
C GLN A 30 -15.52 4.61 3.78
N LEU A 31 -15.26 3.53 3.05
CA LEU A 31 -13.95 2.89 3.05
C LEU A 31 -12.85 3.85 2.58
N VAL A 32 -13.11 4.63 1.55
CA VAL A 32 -12.18 5.66 1.06
C VAL A 32 -11.81 6.62 2.18
N GLU A 33 -12.81 7.18 2.88
CA GLU A 33 -12.57 8.13 3.98
C GLU A 33 -11.79 7.47 5.12
N ASP A 34 -12.15 6.25 5.49
CA ASP A 34 -11.48 5.52 6.56
C ASP A 34 -10.03 5.20 6.18
N MET A 35 -9.77 4.85 4.93
CA MET A 35 -8.41 4.58 4.44
C MET A 35 -7.56 5.84 4.43
N ILE A 36 -8.12 6.98 4.03
CA ILE A 36 -7.40 8.25 4.03
C ILE A 36 -6.99 8.61 5.47
N GLU A 37 -7.91 8.51 6.41
CA GLU A 37 -7.61 8.78 7.82
C GLU A 37 -6.57 7.79 8.37
N THR A 38 -6.72 6.51 8.06
CA THR A 38 -5.77 5.47 8.47
C THR A 38 -4.37 5.76 7.94
N MET A 39 -4.26 6.15 6.67
CA MET A 39 -2.99 6.50 6.05
C MET A 39 -2.27 7.63 6.80
N TYR A 40 -2.98 8.69 7.13
CA TYR A 40 -2.38 9.82 7.84
C TYR A 40 -2.01 9.48 9.28
N GLN A 41 -2.79 8.67 9.94
CA GLN A 41 -2.52 8.27 11.33
C GLN A 41 -1.35 7.31 11.46
N ALA A 42 -1.08 6.51 10.43
CA ALA A 42 -0.03 5.48 10.45
C ALA A 42 1.39 5.97 10.75
N PRO A 43 1.97 7.11 10.26
CA PRO A 43 1.73 7.87 9.05
C PRO A 43 2.35 7.25 7.81
N GLY A 44 1.67 7.38 6.69
CA GLY A 44 2.13 6.87 5.40
C GLY A 44 1.74 7.79 4.27
N ILE A 45 2.27 7.51 3.08
CA ILE A 45 2.01 8.29 1.86
C ILE A 45 1.15 7.53 0.85
N GLY A 46 0.85 6.27 1.14
CA GLY A 46 -0.02 5.45 0.32
C GLY A 46 -0.60 4.29 1.12
N LEU A 47 -1.74 3.79 0.69
CA LEU A 47 -2.41 2.66 1.32
C LEU A 47 -3.33 1.99 0.32
N ALA A 48 -3.25 0.66 0.24
CA ALA A 48 -4.14 -0.16 -0.58
C ALA A 48 -5.18 -0.85 0.31
N ALA A 49 -6.34 -1.11 -0.24
CA ALA A 49 -7.45 -1.69 0.53
C ALA A 49 -7.13 -3.08 1.11
N ASN A 50 -6.28 -3.87 0.42
CA ASN A 50 -5.81 -5.14 0.97
C ASN A 50 -5.18 -4.98 2.35
N GLN A 51 -4.46 -3.88 2.56
CA GLN A 51 -3.73 -3.63 3.80
C GLN A 51 -4.66 -3.40 5.00
N VAL A 52 -5.91 -3.09 4.76
CA VAL A 52 -6.92 -2.93 5.82
C VAL A 52 -7.95 -4.07 5.77
N GLY A 53 -7.59 -5.18 5.17
CA GLY A 53 -8.42 -6.38 5.16
C GLY A 53 -9.55 -6.39 4.13
N LYS A 54 -9.55 -5.47 3.18
CA LYS A 54 -10.57 -5.35 2.13
C LYS A 54 -9.92 -5.62 0.77
N PRO A 55 -10.09 -6.82 0.18
CA PRO A 55 -9.42 -7.15 -1.08
C PRO A 55 -10.15 -6.53 -2.28
N LEU A 56 -10.24 -5.21 -2.29
CA LEU A 56 -10.88 -4.41 -3.36
C LEU A 56 -9.82 -3.57 -4.06
N ARG A 57 -10.00 -3.35 -5.37
CA ARG A 57 -9.07 -2.55 -6.15
C ARG A 57 -9.28 -1.07 -5.88
N LEU A 58 -8.72 -0.63 -4.78
CA LEU A 58 -8.83 0.74 -4.26
C LEU A 58 -7.52 1.12 -3.59
N ILE A 59 -6.98 2.27 -3.96
CA ILE A 59 -5.81 2.84 -3.30
C ILE A 59 -6.06 4.31 -2.96
N VAL A 60 -5.39 4.79 -1.91
CA VAL A 60 -5.31 6.21 -1.58
C VAL A 60 -3.84 6.58 -1.44
N TYR A 61 -3.49 7.80 -1.76
CA TYR A 61 -2.12 8.29 -1.60
C TYR A 61 -2.08 9.81 -1.48
N ASP A 62 -1.02 10.30 -0.88
CA ASP A 62 -0.73 11.74 -0.78
C ASP A 62 0.78 11.91 -0.66
N ILE A 63 1.40 12.47 -1.69
CA ILE A 63 2.84 12.74 -1.72
C ILE A 63 3.16 14.19 -1.38
N THR A 64 2.17 14.96 -0.94
CA THR A 64 2.36 16.36 -0.56
C THR A 64 3.36 16.45 0.60
N PRO A 65 4.33 17.36 0.55
CA PRO A 65 5.23 17.58 1.67
C PRO A 65 4.49 17.92 2.96
N LYS A 66 5.04 17.54 4.10
CA LYS A 66 4.39 17.69 5.40
C LYS A 66 4.11 19.15 5.80
N ASP A 67 4.85 20.10 5.23
CA ASP A 67 4.68 21.54 5.48
C ASP A 67 3.61 22.18 4.59
N GLN A 68 2.94 21.38 3.76
CA GLN A 68 1.87 21.83 2.88
C GLN A 68 0.54 21.19 3.28
N PRO A 69 -0.60 21.79 2.89
CA PRO A 69 -1.91 21.21 3.17
C PRO A 69 -2.07 19.82 2.57
N ARG A 70 -2.78 18.95 3.27
CA ARG A 70 -3.08 17.60 2.80
C ARG A 70 -3.85 17.65 1.48
N ASN A 71 -3.48 16.76 0.57
CA ASN A 71 -4.12 16.64 -0.74
C ASN A 71 -4.22 15.16 -1.14
N PRO A 72 -5.08 14.38 -0.45
CA PRO A 72 -5.20 12.96 -0.73
C PRO A 72 -5.83 12.70 -2.08
N SER A 73 -5.32 11.68 -2.76
CA SER A 73 -5.86 11.19 -4.04
C SER A 73 -6.40 9.79 -3.86
N VAL A 74 -7.41 9.45 -4.64
CA VAL A 74 -8.10 8.16 -4.62
C VAL A 74 -8.11 7.59 -6.02
N LEU A 75 -7.82 6.30 -6.17
CA LEU A 75 -7.96 5.59 -7.43
C LEU A 75 -8.74 4.29 -7.20
N ILE A 76 -9.82 4.13 -7.93
CA ILE A 76 -10.67 2.95 -7.95
C ILE A 76 -10.41 2.19 -9.24
N ASN A 77 -10.21 0.88 -9.14
CA ASN A 77 -9.86 0.01 -10.26
C ASN A 77 -8.66 0.50 -11.07
N PRO A 78 -7.56 0.87 -10.40
CA PRO A 78 -6.40 1.39 -11.12
C PRO A 78 -5.69 0.28 -11.90
N GLU A 79 -5.13 0.67 -13.06
CA GLU A 79 -4.25 -0.21 -13.85
C GLU A 79 -3.12 0.60 -14.48
N ILE A 80 -1.95 -0.01 -14.59
CA ILE A 80 -0.81 0.60 -15.27
C ILE A 80 -1.00 0.37 -16.77
N ILE A 81 -1.08 1.47 -17.54
CA ILE A 81 -1.25 1.39 -19.00
C ILE A 81 0.04 1.64 -19.76
N SER A 82 1.04 2.24 -19.14
CA SER A 82 2.38 2.35 -19.71
C SER A 82 3.41 2.55 -18.60
N CYS A 83 4.63 2.11 -18.87
CA CYS A 83 5.73 2.30 -17.95
C CYS A 83 7.02 2.38 -18.75
N GLU A 84 7.98 3.17 -18.27
CA GLU A 84 9.28 3.34 -18.92
C GLU A 84 10.36 3.73 -17.92
N GLY A 85 11.60 3.47 -18.31
CA GLY A 85 12.75 3.81 -17.51
C GLY A 85 12.89 2.96 -16.25
N SER A 86 13.84 3.33 -15.44
CA SER A 86 14.19 2.60 -14.23
C SER A 86 14.74 3.56 -13.18
N GLN A 87 14.36 3.34 -11.92
CA GLN A 87 14.90 4.06 -10.79
C GLN A 87 14.95 3.12 -9.58
N SER A 88 15.74 3.49 -8.59
CA SER A 88 15.78 2.77 -7.32
C SER A 88 15.67 3.79 -6.19
N GLN A 89 14.78 3.54 -5.26
CA GLN A 89 14.62 4.36 -4.06
C GLN A 89 14.42 3.45 -2.86
N GLU A 90 14.81 3.94 -1.69
CA GLU A 90 14.52 3.25 -0.44
C GLU A 90 13.02 3.32 -0.17
N GLU A 91 12.40 2.17 0.07
CA GLU A 91 10.99 2.04 0.37
C GLU A 91 10.76 1.40 1.72
N GLY A 92 9.70 1.82 2.38
CA GLY A 92 9.11 1.15 3.52
C GLY A 92 7.66 0.85 3.23
N CYS A 93 7.06 0.00 4.05
CA CYS A 93 5.65 -0.37 3.89
C CYS A 93 5.01 -0.53 5.26
N LEU A 94 3.82 0.04 5.42
CA LEU A 94 3.08 -0.07 6.68
C LEU A 94 2.75 -1.52 7.04
N SER A 95 2.66 -2.41 6.04
CA SER A 95 2.41 -3.83 6.24
C SER A 95 3.68 -4.66 6.43
N VAL A 96 4.86 -4.04 6.31
CA VAL A 96 6.17 -4.66 6.53
C VAL A 96 6.91 -3.84 7.59
N PRO A 97 6.56 -4.03 8.88
CA PRO A 97 7.04 -3.14 9.94
C PRO A 97 8.56 -3.13 10.10
N GLU A 98 9.10 -1.94 10.40
CA GLU A 98 10.50 -1.74 10.77
C GLU A 98 11.49 -2.23 9.72
N TYR A 99 11.10 -2.15 8.44
CA TYR A 99 11.96 -2.59 7.34
C TYR A 99 11.96 -1.59 6.20
N TYR A 100 13.17 -1.29 5.74
CA TYR A 100 13.39 -0.42 4.59
C TYR A 100 14.38 -1.10 3.66
N ALA A 101 14.15 -1.01 2.37
CA ALA A 101 15.04 -1.59 1.37
C ALA A 101 14.94 -0.80 0.08
N GLU A 102 16.04 -0.80 -0.66
CA GLU A 102 16.06 -0.21 -1.99
C GLU A 102 15.33 -1.13 -2.95
N VAL A 103 14.35 -0.58 -3.68
CA VAL A 103 13.52 -1.32 -4.63
C VAL A 103 13.63 -0.68 -6.00
N LYS A 104 13.87 -1.50 -7.01
CA LYS A 104 13.91 -1.05 -8.40
C LYS A 104 12.49 -0.93 -8.94
N ARG A 105 12.19 0.22 -9.50
CA ARG A 105 10.87 0.54 -10.06
C ARG A 105 11.04 1.19 -11.43
N HIS A 106 9.95 1.26 -12.19
CA HIS A 106 9.92 2.09 -13.39
C HIS A 106 10.04 3.55 -13.00
N ALA A 107 10.75 4.33 -13.81
CA ALA A 107 10.95 5.77 -13.56
C ALA A 107 9.70 6.59 -13.85
N ARG A 108 8.90 6.15 -14.81
CA ARG A 108 7.65 6.80 -15.22
C ARG A 108 6.57 5.76 -15.43
N VAL A 109 5.38 6.02 -14.90
CA VAL A 109 4.21 5.16 -15.10
C VAL A 109 3.00 6.01 -15.42
N THR A 110 2.12 5.48 -16.26
CA THR A 110 0.81 6.07 -16.49
C THR A 110 -0.21 5.07 -15.96
N VAL A 111 -1.07 5.55 -15.07
CA VAL A 111 -2.09 4.76 -14.40
C VAL A 111 -3.46 5.31 -14.75
N ARG A 112 -4.38 4.44 -15.11
CA ARG A 112 -5.77 4.80 -15.38
C ARG A 112 -6.66 4.14 -14.34
N GLY A 113 -7.68 4.88 -13.90
CA GLY A 113 -8.65 4.38 -12.93
C GLY A 113 -9.85 5.29 -12.86
N LEU A 114 -10.62 5.18 -11.79
CA LEU A 114 -11.77 6.03 -11.53
C LEU A 114 -11.51 6.84 -10.26
N ASP A 115 -12.04 8.05 -10.21
CA ASP A 115 -12.09 8.82 -8.96
C ASP A 115 -13.30 8.38 -8.12
N SER A 116 -13.50 9.00 -6.96
CA SER A 116 -14.60 8.64 -6.06
C SER A 116 -15.99 8.97 -6.61
N ARG A 117 -16.06 9.72 -7.70
CA ARG A 117 -17.32 10.01 -8.40
C ARG A 117 -17.59 9.02 -9.52
N GLY A 118 -16.67 8.09 -9.78
CA GLY A 118 -16.75 7.16 -10.89
C GLY A 118 -16.29 7.74 -12.22
N GLU A 119 -15.67 8.92 -12.21
CA GLU A 119 -15.15 9.56 -13.43
C GLU A 119 -13.77 8.99 -13.78
N PRO A 120 -13.52 8.68 -15.07
CA PRO A 120 -12.20 8.22 -15.48
C PRO A 120 -11.13 9.27 -15.24
N VAL A 121 -9.99 8.81 -14.69
CA VAL A 121 -8.81 9.65 -14.50
C VAL A 121 -7.57 8.92 -15.01
N GLU A 122 -6.61 9.68 -15.48
CA GLU A 122 -5.34 9.17 -15.94
C GLU A 122 -4.23 9.98 -15.29
N ILE A 123 -3.27 9.30 -14.68
CA ILE A 123 -2.20 9.93 -13.93
C ILE A 123 -0.86 9.47 -14.50
N CYS A 124 -0.04 10.42 -14.90
CA CYS A 124 1.34 10.16 -15.32
C CYS A 124 2.25 10.56 -14.15
N GLY A 125 2.92 9.57 -13.55
CA GLY A 125 3.78 9.79 -12.40
C GLY A 125 5.25 9.56 -12.71
N GLU A 126 6.11 10.39 -12.11
CA GLU A 126 7.56 10.28 -12.15
C GLU A 126 8.09 10.35 -10.73
N GLY A 127 9.35 9.93 -10.51
CA GLY A 127 9.99 10.03 -9.20
C GLY A 127 9.19 9.34 -8.11
N LEU A 128 8.95 10.03 -7.01
CA LEU A 128 8.23 9.46 -5.85
C LEU A 128 6.81 9.04 -6.21
N LEU A 129 6.09 9.80 -7.03
CA LEU A 129 4.73 9.45 -7.45
C LEU A 129 4.72 8.11 -8.19
N ALA A 130 5.68 7.90 -9.12
CA ALA A 130 5.80 6.63 -9.82
C ALA A 130 6.05 5.47 -8.85
N VAL A 131 6.89 5.68 -7.84
CA VAL A 131 7.18 4.66 -6.81
C VAL A 131 5.91 4.32 -6.04
N VAL A 132 5.20 5.32 -5.54
CA VAL A 132 3.99 5.11 -4.73
C VAL A 132 2.90 4.41 -5.54
N LEU A 133 2.64 4.84 -6.77
CA LEU A 133 1.64 4.19 -7.62
C LEU A 133 1.97 2.71 -7.86
N GLN A 134 3.22 2.40 -8.16
CA GLN A 134 3.65 1.01 -8.39
C GLN A 134 3.56 0.17 -7.11
N HIS A 135 3.98 0.74 -5.98
CA HIS A 135 3.95 0.08 -4.68
C HIS A 135 2.50 -0.29 -4.31
N GLU A 136 1.56 0.66 -4.42
CA GLU A 136 0.17 0.41 -4.06
C GLU A 136 -0.54 -0.52 -5.04
N LEU A 137 -0.26 -0.42 -6.34
CA LEU A 137 -0.82 -1.34 -7.31
C LEU A 137 -0.28 -2.77 -7.12
N ASP A 138 0.97 -2.92 -6.68
CA ASP A 138 1.50 -4.22 -6.30
C ASP A 138 0.65 -4.88 -5.22
N HIS A 139 0.25 -4.14 -4.18
CA HIS A 139 -0.62 -4.66 -3.14
C HIS A 139 -1.91 -5.24 -3.72
N LEU A 140 -2.50 -4.60 -4.72
CA LEU A 140 -3.72 -5.06 -5.36
C LEU A 140 -3.53 -6.38 -6.13
N GLU A 141 -2.29 -6.68 -6.50
CA GLU A 141 -1.92 -7.95 -7.14
C GLU A 141 -1.39 -8.99 -6.15
N GLY A 142 -1.42 -8.69 -4.86
CA GLY A 142 -0.90 -9.57 -3.82
C GLY A 142 0.63 -9.60 -3.75
N VAL A 143 1.28 -8.53 -4.22
CA VAL A 143 2.74 -8.39 -4.26
C VAL A 143 3.18 -7.40 -3.19
N LEU A 144 4.15 -7.79 -2.37
CA LEU A 144 4.77 -6.93 -1.38
C LEU A 144 6.14 -6.45 -1.87
N MET A 145 6.65 -5.36 -1.27
CA MET A 145 8.01 -4.92 -1.54
C MET A 145 9.03 -6.04 -1.29
N LEU A 146 8.74 -6.96 -0.37
CA LEU A 146 9.56 -8.14 -0.08
C LEU A 146 9.75 -9.04 -1.29
N ASP A 147 8.79 -9.06 -2.20
CA ASP A 147 8.85 -9.86 -3.42
C ASP A 147 9.75 -9.22 -4.49
N ARG A 148 10.15 -7.98 -4.27
CA ARG A 148 10.95 -7.18 -5.20
C ARG A 148 12.41 -6.99 -4.77
N ILE A 149 12.79 -7.58 -3.64
CA ILE A 149 14.18 -7.57 -3.15
C ILE A 149 14.81 -8.94 -3.34
N SER A 150 16.13 -9.05 -3.07
CA SER A 150 16.82 -10.32 -3.24
C SER A 150 16.25 -11.41 -2.32
N ALA A 151 16.39 -12.67 -2.75
CA ALA A 151 15.94 -13.81 -1.96
C ALA A 151 16.62 -13.85 -0.57
N LEU A 152 17.90 -13.47 -0.51
CA LEU A 152 18.64 -13.42 0.75
C LEU A 152 18.05 -12.38 1.71
N LYS A 153 17.84 -11.14 1.23
CA LYS A 153 17.25 -10.08 2.06
C LYS A 153 15.86 -10.47 2.55
N ARG A 154 15.04 -11.05 1.66
CA ARG A 154 13.71 -11.52 2.00
C ARG A 154 13.75 -12.59 3.08
N ALA A 155 14.63 -13.56 2.94
CA ALA A 155 14.77 -14.65 3.92
C ALA A 155 15.19 -14.12 5.29
N LEU A 156 16.14 -13.17 5.32
CA LEU A 156 16.60 -12.54 6.56
C LEU A 156 15.46 -11.78 7.25
N TYR A 157 14.68 -11.03 6.50
CA TYR A 157 13.52 -10.33 7.05
C TYR A 157 12.49 -11.31 7.63
N LYS A 158 12.14 -12.36 6.89
CA LYS A 158 11.18 -13.35 7.34
C LYS A 158 11.60 -14.00 8.66
N LYS A 159 12.88 -14.32 8.80
CA LYS A 159 13.42 -14.89 10.04
C LYS A 159 13.33 -13.89 11.19
N ARG A 160 13.68 -12.62 10.96
CA ARG A 160 13.57 -11.57 11.97
C ARG A 160 12.12 -11.37 12.39
N ARG A 161 11.20 -11.33 11.43
CA ARG A 161 9.78 -11.14 11.69
C ARG A 161 9.18 -12.27 12.52
N GLN A 162 9.57 -13.53 12.24
CA GLN A 162 9.16 -14.67 13.05
C GLN A 162 9.60 -14.53 14.50
N LYS A 163 10.82 -14.05 14.73
CA LYS A 163 11.34 -13.81 16.09
C LYS A 163 10.53 -12.72 16.79
N GLN A 164 10.21 -11.64 16.09
CA GLN A 164 9.40 -10.54 16.65
C GLN A 164 8.02 -11.03 17.08
N LEU A 165 7.37 -11.84 16.24
CA LEU A 165 6.05 -12.38 16.53
C LEU A 165 6.07 -13.35 17.71
N LYS A 166 7.08 -14.22 17.81
CA LYS A 166 7.24 -15.13 18.94
C LYS A 166 7.49 -14.37 20.24
N SER A 167 8.30 -13.30 20.19
CA SER A 167 8.57 -12.45 21.36
C SER A 167 7.30 -11.76 21.84
N ASN A 168 6.49 -11.24 20.91
CA ASN A 168 5.23 -10.58 21.24
C ASN A 168 4.22 -11.57 21.82
N ASP A 169 4.12 -12.77 21.23
CA ASP A 169 3.25 -13.84 21.75
C ASP A 169 3.68 -14.24 23.16
N GLY A 170 5.01 -14.36 23.38
CA GLY A 170 5.55 -14.64 24.71
C GLY A 170 5.21 -13.54 25.73
N LEU A 171 5.23 -12.29 25.32
CA LEU A 171 4.87 -11.18 26.20
C LEU A 171 3.36 -11.14 26.48
N VAL A 172 2.53 -11.44 25.49
CA VAL A 172 1.07 -11.47 25.65
C VAL A 172 0.64 -12.67 26.49
N SER A 173 1.30 -13.79 26.38
CA SER A 173 0.98 -15.02 27.12
C SER A 173 1.56 -15.06 28.53
N SER A 174 2.42 -14.13 28.90
CA SER A 174 2.95 -14.06 30.26
C SER A 174 1.86 -13.63 31.23
N PRO A 175 1.54 -14.44 32.23
CA PRO A 175 0.59 -14.01 33.25
C PRO A 175 1.22 -12.85 34.03
N SER A 176 0.53 -11.77 34.07
CA SER A 176 0.92 -10.60 34.84
C SER A 176 0.72 -10.84 36.34
#